data_8dc837293c1fc632cd77a5361f3f5fb6
#
_entry.id   8dc837293c1fc632cd77a5361f3f5fb6
#
_cell.length_a   1.000
_cell.length_b   1.000
_cell.length_c   1.000
_cell.angle_alpha   90.00
_cell.angle_beta   90.00
_cell.angle_gamma   90.00
#
_symmetry.space_group_name_H-M   'P 1'
#
loop_
_entity.id
_entity.type
_entity.pdbx_description
1 polymer ?
#
loop_
_entity_poly.entity_id
_entity_poly.type
_entity_poly.pdbx_seq_one_letter_code
_entity_poly.pdbx_strand_id
1 'polypeptide(L)'
;MIATPNFVNLSPDDYLELEANSSIKHEYIDGEVYAMAGATDTHVTIALNMAIALRNHLRGSGCRVYISDMKVRIQKAKSERFYYPDILVTCDQRDRDTPTYKQFPKLIIEVLSDSTEAFDRGDKFMDYQSIDSLEEYILINTRHPRLEIFRRQDDSWLFNTYSLSEDTDDPTFHIISLDFTEKIAAIYEDVNFNLPEN
;
A
#
# COMPACT_ATOMS: atom_id res chain seq x y z
N MET A 1 3.88 -3.84 -15.84
CA MET A 1 2.91 -4.29 -16.89
C MET A 1 1.84 -5.07 -16.14
N ILE A 2 0.57 -4.68 -16.23
CA ILE A 2 -0.52 -5.47 -15.62
C ILE A 2 -0.50 -6.85 -16.29
N ALA A 3 -0.57 -7.91 -15.49
CA ALA A 3 -0.65 -9.28 -16.00
C ALA A 3 -1.94 -9.48 -16.84
N THR A 4 -1.99 -10.52 -17.66
CA THR A 4 -3.24 -10.89 -18.32
C THR A 4 -4.25 -11.33 -17.27
N PRO A 5 -5.51 -10.85 -17.32
CA PRO A 5 -6.51 -11.21 -16.32
C PRO A 5 -6.81 -12.72 -16.36
N ASN A 6 -6.92 -13.32 -15.17
CA ASN A 6 -7.27 -14.73 -15.02
C ASN A 6 -8.76 -14.99 -15.30
N PHE A 7 -9.60 -14.00 -14.98
CA PHE A 7 -11.04 -14.03 -15.18
C PHE A 7 -11.52 -12.67 -15.68
N VAL A 8 -12.59 -12.66 -16.45
CA VAL A 8 -13.19 -11.45 -17.03
C VAL A 8 -14.70 -11.44 -16.83
N ASN A 9 -15.28 -10.24 -16.77
CA ASN A 9 -16.71 -10.00 -16.60
C ASN A 9 -17.30 -10.54 -15.27
N LEU A 10 -16.52 -10.58 -14.19
CA LEU A 10 -17.05 -10.87 -12.87
C LEU A 10 -17.71 -9.63 -12.26
N SER A 11 -18.84 -9.83 -11.56
CA SER A 11 -19.34 -8.79 -10.68
C SER A 11 -18.45 -8.66 -9.43
N PRO A 12 -18.51 -7.52 -8.70
CA PRO A 12 -17.80 -7.36 -7.43
C PRO A 12 -18.14 -8.44 -6.40
N ASP A 13 -19.41 -8.87 -6.35
CA ASP A 13 -19.85 -9.91 -5.42
C ASP A 13 -19.32 -11.29 -5.82
N ASP A 14 -19.32 -11.64 -7.12
CA ASP A 14 -18.72 -12.88 -7.64
C ASP A 14 -17.20 -12.91 -7.36
N TYR A 15 -16.52 -11.75 -7.50
CA TYR A 15 -15.11 -11.65 -7.14
C TYR A 15 -14.88 -11.91 -5.64
N LEU A 16 -15.68 -11.32 -4.76
CA LEU A 16 -15.55 -11.53 -3.31
C LEU A 16 -15.80 -12.99 -2.92
N GLU A 17 -16.74 -13.68 -3.59
CA GLU A 17 -16.98 -15.09 -3.39
C GLU A 17 -15.81 -15.96 -3.91
N LEU A 18 -15.30 -15.65 -5.10
CA LEU A 18 -14.11 -16.29 -5.66
C LEU A 18 -12.92 -16.14 -4.71
N GLU A 19 -12.66 -14.93 -4.26
CA GLU A 19 -11.52 -14.58 -3.41
C GLU A 19 -11.59 -15.27 -2.03
N ALA A 20 -12.80 -15.40 -1.48
CA ALA A 20 -13.01 -16.11 -0.21
C ALA A 20 -12.68 -17.61 -0.28
N ASN A 21 -12.70 -18.21 -1.46
CA ASN A 21 -12.46 -19.64 -1.70
C ASN A 21 -11.11 -19.89 -2.40
N SER A 22 -10.38 -18.86 -2.79
CA SER A 22 -9.11 -18.98 -3.50
C SER A 22 -7.94 -19.21 -2.55
N SER A 23 -6.98 -20.03 -2.97
CA SER A 23 -5.68 -20.22 -2.28
C SER A 23 -4.63 -19.17 -2.67
N ILE A 24 -4.90 -18.37 -3.71
CA ILE A 24 -4.05 -17.25 -4.16
C ILE A 24 -4.86 -15.97 -4.14
N LYS A 25 -4.20 -14.84 -3.91
CA LYS A 25 -4.84 -13.53 -3.90
C LYS A 25 -4.96 -12.97 -5.32
N HIS A 26 -6.04 -12.23 -5.53
CA HIS A 26 -6.28 -11.55 -6.80
C HIS A 26 -6.71 -10.11 -6.56
N GLU A 27 -6.21 -9.20 -7.37
CA GLU A 27 -6.77 -7.85 -7.50
C GLU A 27 -7.91 -7.85 -8.52
N TYR A 28 -8.87 -6.94 -8.33
CA TYR A 28 -10.03 -6.80 -9.21
C TYR A 28 -10.11 -5.38 -9.76
N ILE A 29 -10.29 -5.27 -11.07
CA ILE A 29 -10.40 -4.01 -11.80
C ILE A 29 -11.56 -4.10 -12.79
N ASP A 30 -12.69 -3.49 -12.47
CA ASP A 30 -13.85 -3.34 -13.38
C ASP A 30 -14.31 -4.64 -14.08
N GLY A 31 -14.32 -5.76 -13.38
CA GLY A 31 -14.74 -7.06 -13.92
C GLY A 31 -13.56 -8.00 -14.29
N GLU A 32 -12.35 -7.51 -14.29
CA GLU A 32 -11.16 -8.29 -14.57
C GLU A 32 -10.42 -8.66 -13.26
N VAL A 33 -9.89 -9.87 -13.20
CA VAL A 33 -9.26 -10.43 -12.00
C VAL A 33 -7.84 -10.84 -12.31
N TYR A 34 -6.89 -10.35 -11.52
CA TYR A 34 -5.45 -10.49 -11.73
C TYR A 34 -4.79 -11.20 -10.54
N ALA A 35 -4.19 -12.36 -10.77
CA ALA A 35 -3.45 -13.06 -9.72
C ALA A 35 -2.23 -12.25 -9.26
N MET A 36 -2.05 -12.19 -7.94
CA MET A 36 -0.88 -11.56 -7.35
C MET A 36 0.31 -12.52 -7.35
N ALA A 37 1.49 -11.98 -7.61
CA ALA A 37 2.76 -12.70 -7.46
C ALA A 37 3.18 -12.77 -5.98
N GLY A 38 4.14 -13.66 -5.69
CA GLY A 38 4.81 -13.67 -4.39
C GLY A 38 5.73 -12.46 -4.21
N ALA A 39 6.12 -12.19 -2.98
CA ALA A 39 7.04 -11.11 -2.62
C ALA A 39 8.45 -11.64 -2.33
N THR A 40 9.47 -10.79 -2.51
CA THR A 40 10.87 -11.10 -2.16
C THR A 40 11.11 -10.89 -0.66
N ASP A 41 12.23 -11.44 -0.16
CA ASP A 41 12.69 -11.23 1.22
C ASP A 41 12.80 -9.74 1.57
N THR A 42 13.49 -8.96 0.72
CA THR A 42 13.63 -7.51 0.86
C THR A 42 12.29 -6.80 0.99
N HIS A 43 11.34 -7.12 0.11
CA HIS A 43 10.01 -6.53 0.11
C HIS A 43 9.27 -6.81 1.43
N VAL A 44 9.27 -8.07 1.86
CA VAL A 44 8.57 -8.49 3.10
C VAL A 44 9.23 -7.86 4.33
N THR A 45 10.56 -7.79 4.39
CA THR A 45 11.30 -7.17 5.51
C THR A 45 10.96 -5.69 5.64
N ILE A 46 10.99 -4.93 4.54
CA ILE A 46 10.62 -3.51 4.53
C ILE A 46 9.17 -3.30 4.97
N ALA A 47 8.24 -4.07 4.40
CA ALA A 47 6.82 -3.99 4.76
C ALA A 47 6.59 -4.29 6.25
N LEU A 48 7.27 -5.30 6.79
CA LEU A 48 7.18 -5.69 8.21
C LEU A 48 7.72 -4.58 9.13
N ASN A 49 8.92 -4.05 8.84
CA ASN A 49 9.53 -2.98 9.64
C ASN A 49 8.62 -1.75 9.73
N MET A 50 8.11 -1.29 8.58
CA MET A 50 7.18 -0.16 8.51
C MET A 50 5.87 -0.46 9.27
N ALA A 51 5.30 -1.65 9.10
CA ALA A 51 4.06 -2.03 9.77
C ALA A 51 4.23 -2.10 11.30
N ILE A 52 5.36 -2.61 11.80
CA ILE A 52 5.68 -2.67 13.23
C ILE A 52 5.81 -1.24 13.81
N ALA A 53 6.55 -0.35 13.13
CA ALA A 53 6.74 1.03 13.55
C ALA A 53 5.39 1.76 13.66
N LEU A 54 4.56 1.70 12.60
CA LEU A 54 3.22 2.27 12.59
C LEU A 54 2.30 1.67 13.65
N ARG A 55 2.30 0.33 13.80
CA ARG A 55 1.45 -0.36 14.78
C ARG A 55 1.82 0.01 16.23
N ASN A 56 3.10 0.19 16.52
CA ASN A 56 3.57 0.62 17.84
C ASN A 56 3.15 2.07 18.12
N HIS A 57 3.34 2.97 17.17
CA HIS A 57 2.96 4.37 17.29
C HIS A 57 1.44 4.55 17.50
N LEU A 58 0.63 3.82 16.73
CA LEU A 58 -0.82 3.96 16.73
C LEU A 58 -1.55 3.19 17.84
N ARG A 59 -0.84 2.61 18.82
CA ARG A 59 -1.48 1.94 19.96
C ARG A 59 -2.37 2.90 20.73
N GLY A 60 -3.63 2.52 20.89
CA GLY A 60 -4.61 3.32 21.65
C GLY A 60 -5.20 4.53 20.89
N SER A 61 -4.75 4.83 19.67
CA SER A 61 -5.25 5.95 18.87
C SER A 61 -6.66 5.72 18.27
N GLY A 62 -7.10 4.44 18.22
CA GLY A 62 -8.30 4.04 17.50
C GLY A 62 -8.05 3.71 16.02
N CYS A 63 -6.89 4.04 15.46
CA CYS A 63 -6.48 3.63 14.13
C CYS A 63 -6.04 2.16 14.10
N ARG A 64 -6.17 1.52 12.94
CA ARG A 64 -5.75 0.14 12.70
C ARG A 64 -4.80 0.07 11.52
N VAL A 65 -3.73 -0.68 11.71
CA VAL A 65 -2.75 -1.01 10.66
C VAL A 65 -3.06 -2.41 10.16
N TYR A 66 -3.11 -2.57 8.85
CA TYR A 66 -3.27 -3.84 8.16
C TYR A 66 -2.13 -4.04 7.17
N ILE A 67 -1.80 -5.28 6.89
CA ILE A 67 -0.75 -5.67 5.94
C ILE A 67 -1.31 -6.68 4.93
N SER A 68 -0.84 -6.63 3.72
CA SER A 68 -0.87 -7.65 2.64
C SER A 68 -2.19 -8.39 2.35
N ASP A 69 -3.00 -8.72 3.36
CA ASP A 69 -4.22 -9.54 3.20
C ASP A 69 -5.51 -8.73 3.32
N MET A 70 -5.40 -7.41 3.57
CA MET A 70 -6.57 -6.55 3.67
C MET A 70 -6.76 -5.72 2.40
N LYS A 71 -7.86 -5.99 1.71
CA LYS A 71 -8.22 -5.26 0.49
C LYS A 71 -8.63 -3.81 0.79
N VAL A 72 -8.33 -2.92 -0.15
CA VAL A 72 -8.98 -1.62 -0.29
C VAL A 72 -10.01 -1.71 -1.41
N ARG A 73 -11.25 -1.38 -1.11
CA ARG A 73 -12.34 -1.25 -2.09
C ARG A 73 -12.44 0.20 -2.53
N ILE A 74 -12.35 0.44 -3.81
CA ILE A 74 -12.57 1.74 -4.45
C ILE A 74 -13.84 1.64 -5.28
N GLN A 75 -14.86 2.43 -4.92
CA GLN A 75 -16.15 2.41 -5.61
C GLN A 75 -16.43 3.78 -6.21
N LYS A 76 -16.61 3.81 -7.51
CA LYS A 76 -17.04 4.98 -8.30
C LYS A 76 -18.39 4.65 -8.98
N ALA A 77 -19.07 5.64 -9.52
CA ALA A 77 -20.41 5.46 -10.11
C ALA A 77 -20.51 4.34 -11.17
N LYS A 78 -19.43 4.05 -11.90
CA LYS A 78 -19.40 3.05 -12.99
C LYS A 78 -18.15 2.16 -12.96
N SER A 79 -17.37 2.20 -11.89
CA SER A 79 -16.17 1.41 -11.77
C SER A 79 -15.95 0.96 -10.34
N GLU A 80 -15.41 -0.23 -10.17
CA GLU A 80 -15.12 -0.79 -8.87
C GLU A 80 -13.79 -1.55 -8.90
N ARG A 81 -12.97 -1.34 -7.89
CA ARG A 81 -11.66 -1.95 -7.75
C ARG A 81 -11.46 -2.51 -6.36
N PHE A 82 -10.69 -3.60 -6.28
CA PHE A 82 -10.16 -4.13 -5.04
C PHE A 82 -8.66 -4.36 -5.22
N TYR A 83 -7.89 -3.63 -4.45
CA TYR A 83 -6.43 -3.77 -4.39
C TYR A 83 -5.98 -4.29 -3.03
N TYR A 84 -4.83 -4.94 -3.01
CA TYR A 84 -4.16 -5.37 -1.79
C TYR A 84 -2.89 -4.54 -1.56
N PRO A 85 -2.99 -3.38 -0.91
CA PRO A 85 -1.79 -2.63 -0.56
C PRO A 85 -0.92 -3.41 0.42
N ASP A 86 0.40 -3.20 0.37
CA ASP A 86 1.30 -3.82 1.32
C ASP A 86 1.00 -3.41 2.75
N ILE A 87 0.69 -2.12 2.96
CA ILE A 87 0.23 -1.62 4.26
C ILE A 87 -0.90 -0.60 4.02
N LEU A 88 -1.93 -0.68 4.85
CA LEU A 88 -2.93 0.36 4.95
C LEU A 88 -3.23 0.72 6.40
N VAL A 89 -3.53 1.98 6.63
CA VAL A 89 -4.00 2.48 7.92
C VAL A 89 -5.37 3.13 7.75
N THR A 90 -6.32 2.71 8.55
CA THR A 90 -7.62 3.38 8.67
C THR A 90 -7.91 3.78 10.11
N CYS A 91 -8.46 4.99 10.28
CA CYS A 91 -8.92 5.50 11.56
C CYS A 91 -10.46 5.64 11.57
N ASP A 92 -11.11 5.33 10.45
CA ASP A 92 -12.55 5.49 10.26
C ASP A 92 -13.34 4.36 10.93
N GLN A 93 -14.38 4.74 11.65
CA GLN A 93 -15.25 3.79 12.34
C GLN A 93 -16.03 2.90 11.37
N ARG A 94 -16.37 3.42 10.18
CA ARG A 94 -17.11 2.69 9.13
C ARG A 94 -16.35 1.45 8.65
N ASP A 95 -15.02 1.47 8.69
CA ASP A 95 -14.18 0.33 8.32
C ASP A 95 -14.17 -0.79 9.36
N ARG A 96 -14.76 -0.60 10.55
CA ARG A 96 -14.82 -1.64 11.59
C ARG A 96 -15.78 -2.77 11.26
N ASP A 97 -16.82 -2.47 10.51
CA ASP A 97 -17.90 -3.39 10.18
C ASP A 97 -17.67 -4.16 8.87
N THR A 98 -16.58 -3.86 8.17
CA THR A 98 -16.19 -4.55 6.92
C THR A 98 -14.99 -5.47 7.17
N PRO A 99 -15.20 -6.81 7.35
CA PRO A 99 -14.12 -7.71 7.78
C PRO A 99 -13.12 -8.04 6.66
N THR A 100 -13.51 -7.97 5.39
CA THR A 100 -12.73 -8.47 4.26
C THR A 100 -12.10 -7.38 3.38
N TYR A 101 -12.53 -6.13 3.54
CA TYR A 101 -11.96 -4.96 2.84
C TYR A 101 -12.14 -3.68 3.67
N LYS A 102 -11.45 -2.62 3.27
CA LYS A 102 -11.57 -1.26 3.82
C LYS A 102 -11.90 -0.28 2.70
N GLN A 103 -12.65 0.77 3.01
CA GLN A 103 -13.07 1.79 2.04
C GLN A 103 -12.59 3.19 2.38
N PHE A 104 -12.14 3.38 3.63
CA PHE A 104 -11.77 4.69 4.17
C PHE A 104 -10.36 4.70 4.73
N PRO A 105 -9.34 4.23 3.96
CA PRO A 105 -7.95 4.31 4.40
C PRO A 105 -7.55 5.78 4.53
N LYS A 106 -6.72 6.06 5.54
CA LYS A 106 -6.09 7.35 5.77
C LYS A 106 -4.68 7.41 5.16
N LEU A 107 -4.00 6.27 5.19
CA LEU A 107 -2.67 6.06 4.62
C LEU A 107 -2.64 4.72 3.87
N ILE A 108 -2.02 4.74 2.70
CA ILE A 108 -1.66 3.53 1.93
C ILE A 108 -0.16 3.57 1.63
N ILE A 109 0.49 2.41 1.76
CA ILE A 109 1.91 2.24 1.45
C ILE A 109 2.07 1.03 0.53
N GLU A 110 2.83 1.21 -0.55
CA GLU A 110 3.28 0.14 -1.44
C GLU A 110 4.81 0.04 -1.37
N VAL A 111 5.32 -1.17 -1.23
CA VAL A 111 6.73 -1.49 -1.33
C VAL A 111 6.99 -1.93 -2.78
N LEU A 112 7.76 -1.15 -3.50
CA LEU A 112 7.93 -1.31 -4.94
C LEU A 112 8.66 -2.62 -5.30
N SER A 113 8.15 -3.31 -6.30
CA SER A 113 8.83 -4.43 -6.96
C SER A 113 9.03 -4.13 -8.44
N ASP A 114 9.97 -4.81 -9.09
CA ASP A 114 10.22 -4.63 -10.54
C ASP A 114 8.98 -4.87 -11.40
N SER A 115 8.12 -5.79 -10.98
CA SER A 115 6.92 -6.17 -11.72
C SER A 115 5.76 -5.17 -11.57
N THR A 116 5.64 -4.50 -10.42
CA THR A 116 4.47 -3.67 -10.07
C THR A 116 4.77 -2.18 -10.03
N GLU A 117 6.05 -1.75 -9.91
CA GLU A 117 6.44 -0.35 -9.74
C GLU A 117 5.74 0.63 -10.69
N ALA A 118 5.67 0.30 -11.98
CA ALA A 118 5.04 1.17 -12.96
C ALA A 118 3.53 1.32 -12.73
N PHE A 119 2.87 0.28 -12.26
CA PHE A 119 1.44 0.29 -11.93
C PHE A 119 1.17 1.05 -10.63
N ASP A 120 1.98 0.80 -9.59
CA ASP A 120 1.85 1.46 -8.29
C ASP A 120 2.09 2.97 -8.41
N ARG A 121 3.02 3.41 -9.29
CA ARG A 121 3.29 4.82 -9.58
C ARG A 121 2.24 5.48 -10.47
N GLY A 122 1.52 4.71 -11.26
CA GLY A 122 0.60 5.18 -12.29
C GLY A 122 -0.86 4.94 -11.96
N ASP A 123 -1.46 3.95 -12.62
CA ASP A 123 -2.91 3.72 -12.61
C ASP A 123 -3.45 3.42 -11.20
N LYS A 124 -2.72 2.63 -10.39
CA LYS A 124 -3.11 2.30 -9.02
C LYS A 124 -3.15 3.56 -8.14
N PHE A 125 -2.14 4.44 -8.26
CA PHE A 125 -2.15 5.73 -7.56
C PHE A 125 -3.31 6.62 -8.02
N MET A 126 -3.58 6.71 -9.34
CA MET A 126 -4.73 7.47 -9.84
C MET A 126 -6.07 6.97 -9.28
N ASP A 127 -6.19 5.67 -9.09
CA ASP A 127 -7.36 5.09 -8.46
C ASP A 127 -7.45 5.43 -6.97
N TYR A 128 -6.36 5.31 -6.23
CA TYR A 128 -6.28 5.67 -4.81
C TYR A 128 -6.56 7.16 -4.56
N GLN A 129 -6.19 8.05 -5.47
CA GLN A 129 -6.50 9.49 -5.36
C GLN A 129 -8.00 9.77 -5.26
N SER A 130 -8.86 8.88 -5.76
CA SER A 130 -10.32 9.03 -5.68
C SER A 130 -10.92 8.67 -4.33
N ILE A 131 -10.13 8.18 -3.38
CA ILE A 131 -10.58 7.89 -2.02
C ILE A 131 -10.46 9.17 -1.19
N ASP A 132 -11.59 9.79 -0.84
CA ASP A 132 -11.62 11.07 -0.14
C ASP A 132 -10.91 11.05 1.23
N SER A 133 -10.92 9.89 1.91
CA SER A 133 -10.27 9.73 3.22
C SER A 133 -8.76 9.55 3.15
N LEU A 134 -8.21 9.27 1.96
CA LEU A 134 -6.78 9.05 1.79
C LEU A 134 -6.04 10.38 1.85
N GLU A 135 -5.19 10.55 2.85
CA GLU A 135 -4.40 11.76 3.08
C GLU A 135 -2.96 11.62 2.58
N GLU A 136 -2.39 10.42 2.66
CA GLU A 136 -1.03 10.14 2.19
C GLU A 136 -0.94 8.79 1.46
N TYR A 137 -0.11 8.77 0.41
CA TYR A 137 0.31 7.58 -0.32
C TYR A 137 1.82 7.52 -0.34
N ILE A 138 2.39 6.38 0.04
CA ILE A 138 3.84 6.21 0.18
C ILE A 138 4.31 5.05 -0.70
N LEU A 139 5.41 5.30 -1.43
CA LEU A 139 6.14 4.29 -2.17
C LEU A 139 7.50 4.08 -1.51
N ILE A 140 7.84 2.82 -1.19
CA ILE A 140 9.11 2.44 -0.58
C ILE A 140 9.91 1.64 -1.60
N ASN A 141 11.13 2.08 -1.88
CA ASN A 141 11.99 1.44 -2.87
C ASN A 141 12.72 0.23 -2.26
N THR A 142 12.80 -0.89 -3.01
CA THR A 142 13.49 -2.12 -2.57
C THR A 142 14.97 -2.16 -2.93
N ARG A 143 15.41 -1.36 -3.90
CA ARG A 143 16.80 -1.39 -4.41
C ARG A 143 17.75 -0.47 -3.65
N HIS A 144 17.24 0.57 -3.03
CA HIS A 144 18.01 1.53 -2.24
C HIS A 144 17.11 2.24 -1.22
N PRO A 145 17.65 2.69 -0.08
CA PRO A 145 16.88 3.33 0.98
C PRO A 145 16.28 4.67 0.52
N ARG A 146 15.05 4.62 0.04
CA ARG A 146 14.30 5.77 -0.46
C ARG A 146 12.80 5.59 -0.25
N LEU A 147 12.16 6.63 0.25
CA LEU A 147 10.71 6.76 0.34
C LEU A 147 10.24 7.94 -0.50
N GLU A 148 9.10 7.78 -1.14
CA GLU A 148 8.40 8.83 -1.87
C GLU A 148 7.02 8.98 -1.25
N ILE A 149 6.72 10.18 -0.77
CA ILE A 149 5.48 10.48 -0.07
C ILE A 149 4.66 11.48 -0.88
N PHE A 150 3.47 11.06 -1.26
CA PHE A 150 2.46 11.92 -1.86
C PHE A 150 1.47 12.30 -0.77
N ARG A 151 1.28 13.59 -0.53
CA ARG A 151 0.35 14.14 0.46
C ARG A 151 -0.76 14.87 -0.23
N ARG A 152 -1.99 14.59 0.16
CA ARG A 152 -3.15 15.36 -0.34
C ARG A 152 -3.11 16.77 0.24
N GLN A 153 -3.27 17.75 -0.65
CA GLN A 153 -3.41 19.16 -0.32
C GLN A 153 -4.55 19.73 -1.17
N ASP A 154 -5.72 19.84 -0.58
CA ASP A 154 -6.95 20.17 -1.28
C ASP A 154 -7.20 19.24 -2.48
N ASP A 155 -7.25 19.76 -3.70
CA ASP A 155 -7.45 19.01 -4.95
C ASP A 155 -6.13 18.55 -5.60
N SER A 156 -4.99 18.70 -4.93
CA SER A 156 -3.66 18.35 -5.45
C SER A 156 -2.90 17.40 -4.54
N TRP A 157 -1.78 16.87 -5.05
CA TRP A 157 -0.90 16.02 -4.29
C TRP A 157 0.52 16.59 -4.28
N LEU A 158 1.02 16.87 -3.09
CA LEU A 158 2.40 17.31 -2.88
C LEU A 158 3.32 16.10 -2.81
N PHE A 159 4.37 16.12 -3.62
CA PHE A 159 5.37 15.06 -3.68
C PHE A 159 6.63 15.43 -2.91
N ASN A 160 7.09 14.53 -2.03
CA ASN A 160 8.35 14.64 -1.30
C ASN A 160 9.14 13.34 -1.39
N THR A 161 10.45 13.44 -1.47
CA THR A 161 11.37 12.29 -1.46
C THR A 161 12.28 12.35 -0.24
N TYR A 162 12.49 11.20 0.38
CA TYR A 162 13.41 11.00 1.50
C TYR A 162 14.35 9.84 1.15
N SER A 163 15.66 10.05 1.32
CA SER A 163 16.67 9.01 1.04
C SER A 163 17.82 9.07 2.04
N LEU A 164 18.42 7.91 2.31
CA LEU A 164 19.74 7.88 2.95
C LEU A 164 20.76 8.44 1.97
N SER A 165 21.58 9.37 2.42
CA SER A 165 22.78 9.84 1.72
C SER A 165 23.96 9.77 2.65
N GLU A 166 25.16 9.61 2.09
CA GLU A 166 26.41 9.57 2.88
C GLU A 166 26.68 10.89 3.63
N ASP A 167 26.03 11.99 3.20
CA ASP A 167 26.23 13.32 3.73
C ASP A 167 25.24 13.71 4.86
N THR A 168 24.25 12.87 5.17
CA THR A 168 23.24 13.18 6.20
C THR A 168 23.26 12.14 7.32
N ASP A 169 23.52 12.63 8.54
CA ASP A 169 23.37 11.81 9.74
C ASP A 169 21.91 11.40 9.92
N ASP A 170 21.60 10.14 9.55
CA ASP A 170 20.39 9.41 9.90
C ASP A 170 19.05 10.17 9.60
N PRO A 171 18.75 10.40 8.32
CA PRO A 171 17.60 11.20 7.91
C PRO A 171 16.28 10.56 8.34
N THR A 172 15.37 11.40 8.82
CA THR A 172 13.99 11.02 9.19
C THR A 172 13.00 11.40 8.11
N PHE A 173 11.89 10.66 8.05
CA PHE A 173 10.71 11.04 7.28
C PHE A 173 9.51 11.24 8.21
N HIS A 174 8.52 12.00 7.75
CA HIS A 174 7.35 12.33 8.54
C HIS A 174 6.07 12.02 7.77
N ILE A 175 5.19 11.20 8.36
CA ILE A 175 3.82 10.94 7.90
C ILE A 175 2.90 11.88 8.68
N ILE A 176 2.54 12.99 8.05
CA ILE A 176 1.81 14.10 8.70
C ILE A 176 0.42 13.64 9.15
N SER A 177 -0.27 12.86 8.33
CA SER A 177 -1.61 12.36 8.60
C SER A 177 -1.74 11.56 9.90
N LEU A 178 -0.63 10.99 10.37
CA LEU A 178 -0.58 10.16 11.58
C LEU A 178 0.30 10.75 12.69
N ASP A 179 0.87 11.95 12.49
CA ASP A 179 1.88 12.55 13.38
C ASP A 179 3.01 11.58 13.72
N PHE A 180 3.49 10.86 12.69
CA PHE A 180 4.49 9.81 12.82
C PHE A 180 5.81 10.26 12.20
N THR A 181 6.89 10.11 12.94
CA THR A 181 8.26 10.36 12.46
C THR A 181 9.12 9.15 12.74
N GLU A 182 9.89 8.72 11.75
CA GLU A 182 10.80 7.58 11.89
C GLU A 182 12.07 7.81 11.05
N LYS A 183 13.14 7.12 11.40
CA LYS A 183 14.39 7.08 10.67
C LYS A 183 14.26 6.21 9.43
N ILE A 184 14.85 6.65 8.31
CA ILE A 184 14.86 5.81 7.10
C ILE A 184 15.58 4.49 7.39
N ALA A 185 16.71 4.52 8.12
CA ALA A 185 17.47 3.33 8.47
C ALA A 185 16.64 2.26 9.21
N ALA A 186 15.69 2.67 10.06
CA ALA A 186 14.84 1.73 10.79
C ALA A 186 13.90 0.91 9.88
N ILE A 187 13.46 1.51 8.75
CA ILE A 187 12.59 0.82 7.78
C ILE A 187 13.37 -0.20 6.96
N TYR A 188 14.68 0.01 6.81
CA TYR A 188 15.58 -0.86 6.07
C TYR A 188 16.48 -1.72 6.97
N GLU A 189 16.15 -1.84 8.26
CA GLU A 189 16.85 -2.75 9.17
C GLU A 189 16.75 -4.18 8.66
N ASP A 190 17.88 -4.91 8.70
CA ASP A 190 18.06 -6.28 8.19
C ASP A 190 17.83 -6.46 6.67
N VAL A 191 17.69 -5.39 5.89
CA VAL A 191 17.59 -5.47 4.43
C VAL A 191 18.97 -5.67 3.80
N ASN A 192 19.08 -6.70 2.95
CA ASN A 192 20.28 -6.99 2.19
C ASN A 192 20.13 -6.62 0.71
N PHE A 193 20.61 -5.45 0.31
CA PHE A 193 20.55 -4.96 -1.07
C PHE A 193 21.44 -5.72 -2.09
N ASN A 194 22.25 -6.68 -1.64
CA ASN A 194 23.12 -7.47 -2.51
C ASN A 194 22.47 -8.80 -2.95
N LEU A 195 21.30 -9.13 -2.44
CA LEU A 195 20.56 -10.31 -2.88
C LEU A 195 19.93 -10.06 -4.26
N PRO A 196 20.06 -11.00 -5.22
CA PRO A 196 19.37 -10.87 -6.49
C PRO A 196 17.84 -10.91 -6.24
N GLU A 197 17.14 -9.98 -6.82
CA GLU A 197 15.68 -10.07 -6.96
C GLU A 197 15.39 -11.17 -8.01
N ASN A 198 14.87 -12.33 -7.58
CA ASN A 198 14.50 -13.45 -8.46
C ASN A 198 13.12 -13.22 -9.08
#